data_96a445a990d2bec6fe03d9131cede051
#
_entry.id   96a445a990d2bec6fe03d9131cede051
#
_cell.length_a   1.000
_cell.length_b   1.000
_cell.length_c   1.000
_cell.angle_alpha   90.00
_cell.angle_beta   90.00
_cell.angle_gamma   90.00
#
_symmetry.space_group_name_H-M   'P 1'
#
loop_
_entity.id
_entity.type
_entity.pdbx_description
1 polymer ?
#
loop_
_entity_poly.entity_id
_entity_poly.type
_entity_poly.pdbx_seq_one_letter_code
_entity_poly.pdbx_strand_id
1 'polypeptide(L)'
;VTENKEIITAKNMDLWYGENQALKNINIGLPEKSITALIGPSGCGKSTFLKSLNRMNDLVEGCRIEGDITIDGVNIYNDIDVNILRKRVGMVFQKPNPFPMSIYDNIAYGPRIHGIKSKVKLDEIVERSLRQAAIWDECKDRLKKSALGMSGGQQQRLCIARAIAVEPEILLMDEPTSALDPISTSKIEDLAVKLREKYTIVMVTHNMQQAARIAEKTAFFLLGEIVEFDRTAKMFTSPTDKRTYDYITGRFG
;
A
#
# COMPACT_ATOMS: atom_id res chain seq x y z
N VAL A 1 26.03 3.16 -4.47
CA VAL A 1 24.56 3.28 -4.28
C VAL A 1 24.35 3.43 -2.80
N THR A 2 24.07 4.64 -2.33
CA THR A 2 23.68 4.90 -0.94
C THR A 2 22.42 4.06 -0.65
N GLU A 3 22.50 3.16 0.33
CA GLU A 3 21.31 2.48 0.82
C GLU A 3 20.35 3.55 1.37
N ASN A 4 19.12 3.58 0.86
CA ASN A 4 18.10 4.49 1.35
C ASN A 4 17.83 4.15 2.83
N LYS A 5 17.62 5.19 3.64
CA LYS A 5 17.20 5.05 5.05
C LYS A 5 15.97 4.14 5.12
N GLU A 6 15.96 3.18 6.03
CA GLU A 6 14.77 2.40 6.34
C GLU A 6 13.78 3.28 7.12
N ILE A 7 12.61 3.53 6.54
CA ILE A 7 11.57 4.32 7.20
C ILE A 7 10.62 3.45 8.03
N ILE A 8 10.40 2.20 7.61
CA ILE A 8 9.58 1.23 8.34
C ILE A 8 10.49 0.10 8.78
N THR A 9 10.44 -0.28 10.05
CA THR A 9 11.09 -1.51 10.51
C THR A 9 10.11 -2.35 11.31
N ALA A 10 10.11 -3.66 11.06
CA ALA A 10 9.47 -4.64 11.92
C ALA A 10 10.55 -5.53 12.52
N LYS A 11 10.47 -5.82 13.83
CA LYS A 11 11.40 -6.66 14.57
C LYS A 11 10.66 -7.67 15.41
N ASN A 12 10.97 -8.95 15.19
CA ASN A 12 10.37 -10.08 15.90
C ASN A 12 8.84 -9.97 15.96
N MET A 13 8.22 -9.51 14.87
CA MET A 13 6.80 -9.28 14.84
C MET A 13 6.05 -10.60 14.63
N ASP A 14 5.18 -10.92 15.57
CA ASP A 14 4.23 -12.02 15.51
C ASP A 14 2.80 -11.47 15.49
N LEU A 15 1.87 -12.18 14.85
CA LEU A 15 0.45 -11.80 14.83
C LEU A 15 -0.45 -13.02 14.85
N TRP A 16 -1.48 -12.96 15.68
CA TRP A 16 -2.53 -13.98 15.81
C TRP A 16 -3.92 -13.38 15.55
N TYR A 17 -4.78 -14.21 14.98
CA TYR A 17 -6.23 -14.02 14.96
C TYR A 17 -6.84 -15.16 15.81
N GLY A 18 -7.25 -14.85 17.05
CA GLY A 18 -7.59 -15.85 18.03
C GLY A 18 -6.40 -16.77 18.32
N GLU A 19 -6.55 -18.08 18.07
CA GLU A 19 -5.49 -19.08 18.25
C GLU A 19 -4.61 -19.26 16.99
N ASN A 20 -5.03 -18.73 15.84
CA ASN A 20 -4.32 -18.92 14.59
C ASN A 20 -3.21 -17.88 14.42
N GLN A 21 -1.95 -18.33 14.42
CA GLN A 21 -0.80 -17.48 14.14
C GLN A 21 -0.67 -17.21 12.65
N ALA A 22 -0.93 -15.97 12.25
CA ALA A 22 -0.91 -15.53 10.86
C ALA A 22 0.45 -14.98 10.41
N LEU A 23 1.23 -14.40 11.33
CA LEU A 23 2.60 -13.93 11.07
C LEU A 23 3.54 -14.46 12.15
N LYS A 24 4.77 -14.82 11.74
CA LYS A 24 5.75 -15.49 12.58
C LYS A 24 7.10 -14.82 12.44
N ASN A 25 7.58 -14.22 13.52
CA ASN A 25 8.92 -13.64 13.63
C ASN A 25 9.32 -12.78 12.40
N ILE A 26 8.43 -11.86 12.01
CA ILE A 26 8.69 -10.96 10.88
C ILE A 26 9.79 -9.96 11.26
N ASN A 27 10.87 -9.98 10.47
CA ASN A 27 11.99 -9.05 10.58
C ASN A 27 12.25 -8.45 9.20
N ILE A 28 12.02 -7.13 9.04
CA ILE A 28 12.17 -6.44 7.76
C ILE A 28 12.38 -4.94 7.95
N GLY A 29 13.26 -4.36 7.12
CA GLY A 29 13.44 -2.91 7.00
C GLY A 29 13.07 -2.43 5.61
N LEU A 30 12.08 -1.54 5.50
CA LEU A 30 11.56 -1.03 4.23
C LEU A 30 12.16 0.35 3.93
N PRO A 31 12.81 0.52 2.77
CA PRO A 31 13.51 1.76 2.44
C PRO A 31 12.55 2.91 2.10
N GLU A 32 12.94 4.13 2.48
CA GLU A 32 12.22 5.36 2.17
C GLU A 32 12.19 5.62 0.64
N LYS A 33 11.09 6.23 0.16
CA LYS A 33 10.92 6.67 -1.25
C LYS A 33 11.28 5.59 -2.26
N SER A 34 10.73 4.41 -2.03
CA SER A 34 10.91 3.23 -2.87
C SER A 34 9.59 2.47 -2.97
N ILE A 35 9.51 1.56 -3.93
CA ILE A 35 8.43 0.58 -3.99
C ILE A 35 8.98 -0.74 -3.48
N THR A 36 8.40 -1.26 -2.39
CA THR A 36 8.62 -2.63 -1.93
C THR A 36 7.42 -3.49 -2.28
N ALA A 37 7.63 -4.57 -3.02
CA ALA A 37 6.60 -5.57 -3.31
C ALA A 37 6.62 -6.70 -2.28
N LEU A 38 5.42 -7.09 -1.83
CA LEU A 38 5.21 -8.28 -1.02
C LEU A 38 4.56 -9.35 -1.91
N ILE A 39 5.26 -10.44 -2.17
CA ILE A 39 4.81 -11.56 -3.02
C ILE A 39 4.68 -12.86 -2.21
N GLY A 40 3.94 -13.82 -2.74
CA GLY A 40 3.74 -15.14 -2.11
C GLY A 40 2.35 -15.69 -2.38
N PRO A 41 2.08 -16.94 -2.02
CA PRO A 41 0.78 -17.58 -2.23
C PRO A 41 -0.35 -16.87 -1.48
N SER A 42 -1.61 -17.13 -1.88
CA SER A 42 -2.77 -16.62 -1.16
C SER A 42 -2.78 -17.13 0.28
N GLY A 43 -3.17 -16.27 1.24
CA GLY A 43 -3.24 -16.64 2.66
C GLY A 43 -1.90 -16.72 3.40
N CYS A 44 -0.75 -16.40 2.78
CA CYS A 44 0.55 -16.49 3.45
C CYS A 44 0.91 -15.31 4.38
N GLY A 45 -0.01 -14.34 4.61
CA GLY A 45 0.21 -13.26 5.58
C GLY A 45 0.53 -11.87 4.99
N LYS A 46 0.70 -11.69 3.67
CA LYS A 46 1.07 -10.41 3.03
C LYS A 46 0.14 -9.25 3.40
N SER A 47 -1.16 -9.41 3.17
CA SER A 47 -2.16 -8.37 3.49
C SER A 47 -2.30 -8.18 5.00
N THR A 48 -2.08 -9.22 5.81
CA THR A 48 -2.03 -9.12 7.26
C THR A 48 -0.85 -8.23 7.70
N PHE A 49 0.35 -8.48 7.17
CA PHE A 49 1.52 -7.63 7.43
C PHE A 49 1.28 -6.20 6.95
N LEU A 50 0.79 -6.02 5.70
CA LEU A 50 0.50 -4.69 5.17
C LEU A 50 -0.45 -3.90 6.08
N LYS A 51 -1.55 -4.52 6.54
CA LYS A 51 -2.56 -3.91 7.43
C LYS A 51 -2.04 -3.65 8.84
N SER A 52 -0.99 -4.31 9.28
CA SER A 52 -0.34 -4.03 10.56
C SER A 52 0.37 -2.68 10.54
N LEU A 53 0.91 -2.25 9.38
CA LEU A 53 1.67 -1.00 9.25
C LEU A 53 0.83 0.26 9.50
N ASN A 54 -0.50 0.20 9.41
CA ASN A 54 -1.43 1.30 9.72
C ASN A 54 -2.44 0.93 10.80
N ARG A 55 -2.21 -0.17 11.52
CA ARG A 55 -3.06 -0.66 12.61
C ARG A 55 -4.51 -0.95 12.20
N MET A 56 -4.72 -1.36 10.93
CA MET A 56 -6.04 -1.82 10.48
C MET A 56 -6.44 -3.16 11.12
N ASN A 57 -5.47 -3.97 11.53
CA ASN A 57 -5.75 -5.22 12.23
C ASN A 57 -6.33 -5.04 13.63
N ASP A 58 -6.21 -3.85 14.24
CA ASP A 58 -6.86 -3.49 15.51
C ASP A 58 -8.40 -3.56 15.41
N LEU A 59 -8.95 -3.49 14.19
CA LEU A 59 -10.39 -3.59 13.92
C LEU A 59 -10.89 -5.04 13.87
N VAL A 60 -9.99 -6.02 13.91
CA VAL A 60 -10.32 -7.45 13.89
C VAL A 60 -10.35 -7.98 15.30
N GLU A 61 -11.52 -8.45 15.73
CA GLU A 61 -11.68 -9.04 17.06
C GLU A 61 -10.73 -10.23 17.26
N GLY A 62 -10.10 -10.28 18.42
CA GLY A 62 -9.12 -11.33 18.76
C GLY A 62 -7.76 -11.19 18.05
N CYS A 63 -7.49 -10.07 17.37
CA CYS A 63 -6.16 -9.82 16.83
C CYS A 63 -5.19 -9.45 17.97
N ARG A 64 -4.07 -10.19 18.04
CA ARG A 64 -2.96 -9.94 18.97
C ARG A 64 -1.68 -9.82 18.18
N ILE A 65 -0.89 -8.78 18.51
CA ILE A 65 0.41 -8.52 17.88
C ILE A 65 1.47 -8.41 18.98
N GLU A 66 2.62 -9.06 18.75
CA GLU A 66 3.82 -8.98 19.58
C GLU A 66 5.02 -8.53 18.73
N GLY A 67 6.08 -8.07 19.38
CA GLY A 67 7.23 -7.48 18.69
C GLY A 67 7.03 -6.00 18.39
N ASP A 68 7.94 -5.43 17.61
CA ASP A 68 7.98 -3.99 17.32
C ASP A 68 7.76 -3.68 15.85
N ILE A 69 6.92 -2.68 15.59
CA ILE A 69 6.85 -2.01 14.29
C ILE A 69 7.12 -0.53 14.52
N THR A 70 8.12 0.01 13.83
CA THR A 70 8.44 1.43 13.92
C THR A 70 8.33 2.12 12.57
N ILE A 71 7.91 3.39 12.58
CA ILE A 71 7.94 4.27 11.42
C ILE A 71 8.76 5.49 11.80
N ASP A 72 9.87 5.72 11.09
CA ASP A 72 10.86 6.74 11.41
C ASP A 72 11.34 6.68 12.87
N GLY A 73 11.55 5.45 13.37
CA GLY A 73 11.99 5.18 14.74
C GLY A 73 10.91 5.26 15.83
N VAL A 74 9.67 5.66 15.49
CA VAL A 74 8.54 5.75 16.43
C VAL A 74 7.76 4.44 16.41
N ASN A 75 7.58 3.80 17.57
CA ASN A 75 6.77 2.57 17.67
C ASN A 75 5.29 2.90 17.44
N ILE A 76 4.67 2.22 16.45
CA ILE A 76 3.32 2.56 16.00
C ILE A 76 2.23 2.09 16.96
N TYR A 77 2.53 1.19 17.90
CA TYR A 77 1.57 0.67 18.88
C TYR A 77 1.65 1.41 20.21
N ASN A 78 2.84 1.90 20.59
CA ASN A 78 3.09 2.45 21.92
C ASN A 78 3.22 3.98 21.94
N ASP A 79 3.77 4.59 20.87
CA ASP A 79 4.31 5.96 20.92
C ASP A 79 3.56 6.95 20.02
N ILE A 80 2.53 6.51 19.29
CA ILE A 80 1.77 7.38 18.38
C ILE A 80 0.27 7.13 18.46
N ASP A 81 -0.52 8.21 18.43
CA ASP A 81 -1.98 8.11 18.26
C ASP A 81 -2.35 7.50 16.90
N VAL A 82 -3.33 6.60 16.89
CA VAL A 82 -3.73 5.87 15.69
C VAL A 82 -4.26 6.77 14.56
N ASN A 83 -4.88 7.91 14.87
CA ASN A 83 -5.37 8.83 13.86
C ASN A 83 -4.22 9.60 13.22
N ILE A 84 -3.19 9.95 14.01
CA ILE A 84 -1.94 10.54 13.50
C ILE A 84 -1.22 9.53 12.62
N LEU A 85 -1.10 8.28 13.06
CA LEU A 85 -0.52 7.21 12.25
C LEU A 85 -1.24 7.06 10.91
N ARG A 86 -2.58 6.95 10.92
CA ARG A 86 -3.38 6.75 9.70
C ARG A 86 -3.39 7.95 8.76
N LYS A 87 -3.02 9.14 9.24
CA LYS A 87 -2.74 10.30 8.38
C LYS A 87 -1.39 10.14 7.68
N ARG A 88 -0.35 9.61 8.37
CA ARG A 88 0.98 9.37 7.80
C ARG A 88 1.03 8.17 6.87
N VAL A 89 0.15 7.18 7.07
CA VAL A 89 0.13 5.89 6.37
C VAL A 89 -1.22 5.70 5.68
N GLY A 90 -1.29 6.13 4.42
CA GLY A 90 -2.47 5.93 3.58
C GLY A 90 -2.61 4.50 3.08
N MET A 91 -3.83 4.08 2.76
CA MET A 91 -4.10 2.72 2.26
C MET A 91 -5.05 2.73 1.07
N VAL A 92 -4.70 1.92 0.07
CA VAL A 92 -5.51 1.60 -1.10
C VAL A 92 -5.85 0.11 -1.06
N PHE A 93 -7.13 -0.22 -1.14
CA PHE A 93 -7.62 -1.58 -1.02
C PHE A 93 -7.70 -2.28 -2.38
N GLN A 94 -7.76 -3.60 -2.34
CA GLN A 94 -7.87 -4.48 -3.50
C GLN A 94 -9.08 -4.15 -4.38
N LYS A 95 -10.26 -3.99 -3.75
CA LYS A 95 -11.48 -3.54 -4.45
C LYS A 95 -11.57 -2.02 -4.32
N PRO A 96 -11.80 -1.30 -5.43
CA PRO A 96 -12.11 0.11 -5.34
C PRO A 96 -13.26 0.36 -4.38
N ASN A 97 -13.09 1.30 -3.47
CA ASN A 97 -14.06 1.63 -2.44
C ASN A 97 -14.33 3.13 -2.34
N PRO A 98 -14.71 3.79 -3.45
CA PRO A 98 -15.12 5.19 -3.36
C PRO A 98 -16.30 5.35 -2.42
N PHE A 99 -16.32 6.44 -1.65
CA PHE A 99 -17.48 6.76 -0.84
C PHE A 99 -18.69 7.07 -1.74
N PRO A 100 -19.94 6.80 -1.29
CA PRO A 100 -21.15 7.11 -2.04
C PRO A 100 -21.45 8.63 -2.04
N MET A 101 -20.50 9.40 -2.54
CA MET A 101 -20.51 10.86 -2.65
C MET A 101 -19.90 11.28 -3.99
N SER A 102 -19.83 12.62 -4.21
CA SER A 102 -19.23 13.16 -5.42
C SER A 102 -17.74 12.82 -5.54
N ILE A 103 -17.20 12.93 -6.76
CA ILE A 103 -15.75 12.79 -7.02
C ILE A 103 -14.99 13.81 -6.16
N TYR A 104 -15.46 15.06 -6.13
CA TYR A 104 -14.89 16.13 -5.32
C TYR A 104 -14.86 15.77 -3.83
N ASP A 105 -16.01 15.35 -3.29
CA ASP A 105 -16.12 15.07 -1.86
C ASP A 105 -15.32 13.86 -1.42
N ASN A 106 -15.12 12.85 -2.30
CA ASN A 106 -14.21 11.76 -2.03
C ASN A 106 -12.79 12.24 -1.72
N ILE A 107 -12.29 13.22 -2.48
CA ILE A 107 -10.92 13.74 -2.29
C ILE A 107 -10.89 14.73 -1.11
N ALA A 108 -11.89 15.62 -1.01
CA ALA A 108 -11.95 16.65 0.01
C ALA A 108 -12.26 16.09 1.42
N TYR A 109 -12.71 14.84 1.53
CA TYR A 109 -13.13 14.21 2.80
C TYR A 109 -12.01 14.19 3.83
N GLY A 110 -10.85 13.61 3.49
CA GLY A 110 -9.70 13.55 4.40
C GLY A 110 -9.20 14.93 4.83
N PRO A 111 -8.89 15.84 3.90
CA PRO A 111 -8.51 17.21 4.23
C PRO A 111 -9.48 17.93 5.15
N ARG A 112 -10.81 17.78 4.95
CA ARG A 112 -11.84 18.37 5.83
C ARG A 112 -11.77 17.81 7.25
N ILE A 113 -11.65 16.51 7.42
CA ILE A 113 -11.49 15.85 8.74
C ILE A 113 -10.25 16.38 9.45
N HIS A 114 -9.18 16.65 8.70
CA HIS A 114 -7.95 17.21 9.24
C HIS A 114 -7.97 18.75 9.36
N GLY A 115 -9.18 19.37 9.33
CA GLY A 115 -9.38 20.77 9.71
C GLY A 115 -9.25 21.78 8.57
N ILE A 116 -9.11 21.36 7.31
CA ILE A 116 -9.08 22.29 6.17
C ILE A 116 -10.51 22.72 5.84
N LYS A 117 -10.87 23.97 6.17
CA LYS A 117 -12.22 24.55 5.94
C LYS A 117 -12.27 25.49 4.73
N SER A 118 -11.13 26.02 4.29
CA SER A 118 -11.05 26.94 3.15
C SER A 118 -11.42 26.22 1.86
N LYS A 119 -12.45 26.73 1.17
CA LYS A 119 -12.89 26.19 -0.13
C LYS A 119 -11.78 26.27 -1.17
N VAL A 120 -11.06 27.38 -1.22
CA VAL A 120 -9.94 27.57 -2.17
C VAL A 120 -8.86 26.52 -1.95
N LYS A 121 -8.44 26.28 -0.71
CA LYS A 121 -7.45 25.23 -0.39
C LYS A 121 -7.97 23.83 -0.74
N LEU A 122 -9.25 23.55 -0.52
CA LEU A 122 -9.84 22.28 -0.89
C LEU A 122 -9.88 22.09 -2.41
N ASP A 123 -10.21 23.13 -3.17
CA ASP A 123 -10.22 23.10 -4.63
C ASP A 123 -8.81 22.80 -5.18
N GLU A 124 -7.77 23.45 -4.63
CA GLU A 124 -6.36 23.19 -4.96
C GLU A 124 -5.93 21.75 -4.63
N ILE A 125 -6.31 21.24 -3.46
CA ILE A 125 -5.98 19.86 -3.05
C ILE A 125 -6.68 18.86 -3.97
N VAL A 126 -7.95 19.07 -4.28
CA VAL A 126 -8.72 18.18 -5.15
C VAL A 126 -8.09 18.12 -6.54
N GLU A 127 -7.83 19.26 -7.16
CA GLU A 127 -7.20 19.29 -8.48
C GLU A 127 -5.81 18.63 -8.46
N ARG A 128 -4.95 19.02 -7.52
CA ARG A 128 -3.61 18.46 -7.38
C ARG A 128 -3.64 16.94 -7.23
N SER A 129 -4.50 16.43 -6.33
CA SER A 129 -4.58 14.98 -6.07
C SER A 129 -5.11 14.20 -7.26
N LEU A 130 -6.10 14.72 -7.98
CA LEU A 130 -6.63 14.10 -9.19
C LEU A 130 -5.61 14.14 -10.35
N ARG A 131 -4.80 15.20 -10.46
CA ARG A 131 -3.68 15.27 -11.42
C ARG A 131 -2.58 14.28 -11.07
N GLN A 132 -2.18 14.21 -9.81
CA GLN A 132 -1.19 13.24 -9.34
C GLN A 132 -1.63 11.80 -9.58
N ALA A 133 -2.93 11.50 -9.43
CA ALA A 133 -3.50 10.20 -9.72
C ALA A 133 -3.82 9.95 -11.21
N ALA A 134 -3.39 10.84 -12.11
CA ALA A 134 -3.59 10.76 -13.55
C ALA A 134 -5.04 10.54 -13.98
N ILE A 135 -6.01 11.21 -13.31
CA ILE A 135 -7.45 11.08 -13.58
C ILE A 135 -8.16 12.41 -13.81
N TRP A 136 -7.47 13.55 -13.60
CA TRP A 136 -8.05 14.89 -13.71
C TRP A 136 -8.79 15.12 -15.02
N ASP A 137 -8.16 14.87 -16.15
CA ASP A 137 -8.73 15.13 -17.46
C ASP A 137 -9.96 14.27 -17.79
N GLU A 138 -10.08 13.11 -17.12
CA GLU A 138 -11.22 12.21 -17.25
C GLU A 138 -12.43 12.66 -16.39
N CYS A 139 -12.25 13.53 -15.38
CA CYS A 139 -13.30 13.83 -14.41
C CYS A 139 -13.49 15.33 -14.09
N LYS A 140 -12.64 16.23 -14.55
CA LYS A 140 -12.69 17.68 -14.23
C LYS A 140 -14.05 18.34 -14.49
N ASP A 141 -14.76 17.94 -15.54
CA ASP A 141 -16.07 18.50 -15.92
C ASP A 141 -17.25 17.86 -15.16
N ARG A 142 -16.98 16.86 -14.31
CA ARG A 142 -18.00 16.12 -13.57
C ARG A 142 -17.67 15.89 -12.09
N LEU A 143 -16.88 16.77 -11.48
CA LEU A 143 -16.45 16.65 -10.08
C LEU A 143 -17.60 16.53 -9.07
N LYS A 144 -18.75 17.11 -9.37
CA LYS A 144 -19.97 17.04 -8.54
C LYS A 144 -20.80 15.77 -8.79
N LYS A 145 -20.47 14.96 -9.77
CA LYS A 145 -21.15 13.68 -10.05
C LYS A 145 -20.71 12.60 -9.07
N SER A 146 -21.56 11.59 -8.85
CA SER A 146 -21.25 10.44 -8.00
C SER A 146 -20.01 9.69 -8.50
N ALA A 147 -19.12 9.36 -7.58
CA ALA A 147 -17.94 8.57 -7.85
C ALA A 147 -18.27 7.11 -8.23
N LEU A 148 -19.44 6.61 -7.80
CA LEU A 148 -19.88 5.24 -8.10
C LEU A 148 -20.18 5.01 -9.59
N GLY A 149 -20.43 6.08 -10.37
CA GLY A 149 -20.63 6.01 -11.82
C GLY A 149 -19.33 5.95 -12.64
N MET A 150 -18.16 5.86 -12.03
CA MET A 150 -16.87 5.75 -12.69
C MET A 150 -16.55 4.28 -13.00
N SER A 151 -15.70 4.03 -14.02
CA SER A 151 -15.20 2.67 -14.30
C SER A 151 -14.31 2.17 -13.14
N GLY A 152 -14.10 0.84 -13.05
CA GLY A 152 -13.29 0.25 -11.98
C GLY A 152 -11.88 0.84 -11.89
N GLY A 153 -11.18 0.99 -13.02
CA GLY A 153 -9.87 1.61 -13.06
C GLY A 153 -9.88 3.11 -12.69
N GLN A 154 -10.95 3.83 -13.05
CA GLN A 154 -11.15 5.22 -12.61
C GLN A 154 -11.40 5.30 -11.10
N GLN A 155 -12.25 4.42 -10.57
CA GLN A 155 -12.53 4.36 -9.13
C GLN A 155 -11.26 4.03 -8.34
N GLN A 156 -10.42 3.13 -8.83
CA GLN A 156 -9.17 2.79 -8.16
C GLN A 156 -8.20 3.98 -8.13
N ARG A 157 -8.03 4.69 -9.26
CA ARG A 157 -7.23 5.91 -9.30
C ARG A 157 -7.82 7.02 -8.43
N LEU A 158 -9.14 7.09 -8.31
CA LEU A 158 -9.81 8.00 -7.37
C LEU A 158 -9.48 7.64 -5.92
N CYS A 159 -9.47 6.34 -5.56
CA CYS A 159 -9.08 5.90 -4.22
C CYS A 159 -7.62 6.21 -3.92
N ILE A 160 -6.73 6.12 -4.92
CA ILE A 160 -5.33 6.57 -4.78
C ILE A 160 -5.29 8.09 -4.57
N ALA A 161 -6.02 8.89 -5.38
CA ALA A 161 -6.11 10.35 -5.22
C ALA A 161 -6.60 10.73 -3.82
N ARG A 162 -7.62 10.03 -3.31
CA ARG A 162 -8.14 10.24 -1.95
C ARG A 162 -7.07 9.95 -0.88
N ALA A 163 -6.31 8.86 -1.03
CA ALA A 163 -5.27 8.51 -0.08
C ALA A 163 -4.14 9.55 -0.06
N ILE A 164 -3.73 10.09 -1.21
CA ILE A 164 -2.65 11.08 -1.28
C ILE A 164 -3.10 12.52 -0.99
N ALA A 165 -4.41 12.78 -0.91
CA ALA A 165 -4.95 14.13 -0.63
C ALA A 165 -4.56 14.68 0.75
N VAL A 166 -4.28 13.80 1.71
CA VAL A 166 -3.80 14.15 3.05
C VAL A 166 -2.28 14.19 3.16
N GLU A 167 -1.57 13.99 2.03
CA GLU A 167 -0.10 13.98 1.93
C GLU A 167 0.55 13.01 2.94
N PRO A 168 0.26 11.70 2.83
CA PRO A 168 0.89 10.71 3.70
C PRO A 168 2.40 10.61 3.39
N GLU A 169 3.16 9.97 4.28
CA GLU A 169 4.56 9.60 4.04
C GLU A 169 4.68 8.24 3.34
N ILE A 170 3.74 7.35 3.68
CA ILE A 170 3.70 5.96 3.24
C ILE A 170 2.35 5.68 2.58
N LEU A 171 2.38 4.96 1.46
CA LEU A 171 1.18 4.51 0.75
C LEU A 171 1.19 2.98 0.66
N LEU A 172 0.25 2.36 1.36
CA LEU A 172 0.04 0.91 1.33
C LEU A 172 -0.94 0.58 0.21
N MET A 173 -0.63 -0.43 -0.60
CA MET A 173 -1.47 -0.88 -1.70
C MET A 173 -1.69 -2.40 -1.60
N ASP A 174 -2.92 -2.81 -1.29
CA ASP A 174 -3.29 -4.22 -1.19
C ASP A 174 -3.87 -4.68 -2.54
N GLU A 175 -3.06 -5.35 -3.37
CA GLU A 175 -3.42 -5.88 -4.69
C GLU A 175 -4.19 -4.87 -5.58
N PRO A 176 -3.70 -3.65 -5.80
CA PRO A 176 -4.48 -2.53 -6.35
C PRO A 176 -4.94 -2.73 -7.79
N THR A 177 -4.46 -3.76 -8.48
CA THR A 177 -4.72 -4.02 -9.90
C THR A 177 -5.44 -5.35 -10.17
N SER A 178 -5.70 -6.17 -9.13
CA SER A 178 -6.19 -7.55 -9.29
C SER A 178 -7.56 -7.69 -9.97
N ALA A 179 -8.40 -6.66 -9.88
CA ALA A 179 -9.75 -6.64 -10.47
C ALA A 179 -9.84 -5.74 -11.72
N LEU A 180 -8.70 -5.38 -12.34
CA LEU A 180 -8.65 -4.41 -13.42
C LEU A 180 -8.21 -5.04 -14.74
N ASP A 181 -8.64 -4.42 -15.83
CA ASP A 181 -8.15 -4.72 -17.17
C ASP A 181 -6.68 -4.35 -17.36
N PRO A 182 -5.97 -4.89 -18.38
CA PRO A 182 -4.55 -4.63 -18.59
C PRO A 182 -4.18 -3.15 -18.80
N ILE A 183 -5.05 -2.37 -19.43
CA ILE A 183 -4.81 -0.94 -19.68
C ILE A 183 -4.88 -0.16 -18.36
N SER A 184 -5.90 -0.43 -17.55
CA SER A 184 -6.04 0.16 -16.23
C SER A 184 -4.91 -0.25 -15.29
N THR A 185 -4.45 -1.51 -15.38
CA THR A 185 -3.31 -2.03 -14.63
C THR A 185 -2.05 -1.25 -14.97
N SER A 186 -1.70 -1.09 -16.25
CA SER A 186 -0.54 -0.31 -16.68
C SER A 186 -0.58 1.13 -16.18
N LYS A 187 -1.75 1.78 -16.22
CA LYS A 187 -1.91 3.15 -15.70
C LYS A 187 -1.61 3.24 -14.20
N ILE A 188 -1.96 2.22 -13.41
CA ILE A 188 -1.69 2.20 -11.96
C ILE A 188 -0.22 1.89 -11.69
N GLU A 189 0.41 1.02 -12.48
CA GLU A 189 1.85 0.76 -12.38
C GLU A 189 2.66 2.04 -12.66
N ASP A 190 2.38 2.73 -13.77
CA ASP A 190 3.00 4.00 -14.12
C ASP A 190 2.79 5.07 -13.05
N LEU A 191 1.57 5.08 -12.46
CA LEU A 191 1.23 5.96 -11.37
C LEU A 191 2.07 5.66 -10.12
N ALA A 192 2.18 4.39 -9.70
CA ALA A 192 2.99 3.99 -8.56
C ALA A 192 4.46 4.39 -8.73
N VAL A 193 5.03 4.17 -9.93
CA VAL A 193 6.40 4.58 -10.26
C VAL A 193 6.60 6.09 -10.13
N LYS A 194 5.64 6.92 -10.52
CA LYS A 194 5.71 8.39 -10.33
C LYS A 194 5.55 8.78 -8.86
N LEU A 195 4.63 8.13 -8.14
CA LEU A 195 4.34 8.46 -6.75
C LEU A 195 5.50 8.14 -5.80
N ARG A 196 6.36 7.15 -6.13
CA ARG A 196 7.52 6.79 -5.30
C ARG A 196 8.53 7.94 -5.14
N GLU A 197 8.55 8.92 -6.05
CA GLU A 197 9.43 10.09 -5.91
C GLU A 197 9.10 10.90 -4.64
N LYS A 198 7.84 10.83 -4.22
CA LYS A 198 7.34 11.57 -3.05
C LYS A 198 6.99 10.66 -1.87
N TYR A 199 6.49 9.46 -2.13
CA TYR A 199 5.94 8.55 -1.14
C TYR A 199 6.74 7.24 -1.06
N THR A 200 6.81 6.66 0.11
CA THR A 200 7.23 5.25 0.26
C THR A 200 6.04 4.35 -0.04
N ILE A 201 6.20 3.39 -0.93
CA ILE A 201 5.09 2.51 -1.35
C ILE A 201 5.37 1.08 -0.91
N VAL A 202 4.42 0.46 -0.24
CA VAL A 202 4.43 -0.98 0.06
C VAL A 202 3.24 -1.61 -0.64
N MET A 203 3.50 -2.52 -1.57
CA MET A 203 2.47 -3.10 -2.43
C MET A 203 2.41 -4.61 -2.28
N VAL A 204 1.25 -5.14 -1.93
CA VAL A 204 0.97 -6.58 -2.09
C VAL A 204 0.57 -6.84 -3.53
N THR A 205 1.17 -7.85 -4.14
CA THR A 205 0.77 -8.34 -5.45
C THR A 205 1.01 -9.84 -5.58
N HIS A 206 0.13 -10.52 -6.29
CA HIS A 206 0.33 -11.90 -6.74
C HIS A 206 0.86 -11.96 -8.19
N ASN A 207 0.99 -10.80 -8.85
CA ASN A 207 1.56 -10.71 -10.20
C ASN A 207 3.08 -10.44 -10.10
N MET A 208 3.87 -11.51 -10.31
CA MET A 208 5.33 -11.44 -10.26
C MET A 208 5.92 -10.52 -11.31
N GLN A 209 5.31 -10.45 -12.50
CA GLN A 209 5.77 -9.54 -13.56
C GLN A 209 5.57 -8.08 -13.16
N GLN A 210 4.49 -7.76 -12.44
CA GLN A 210 4.26 -6.43 -11.88
C GLN A 210 5.35 -6.09 -10.87
N ALA A 211 5.59 -6.98 -9.88
CA ALA A 211 6.66 -6.76 -8.90
C ALA A 211 8.02 -6.53 -9.58
N ALA A 212 8.36 -7.37 -10.57
CA ALA A 212 9.63 -7.27 -11.31
C ALA A 212 9.79 -5.94 -12.08
N ARG A 213 8.66 -5.35 -12.58
CA ARG A 213 8.71 -4.11 -13.36
C ARG A 213 8.85 -2.86 -12.50
N ILE A 214 8.17 -2.81 -11.35
CA ILE A 214 7.99 -1.54 -10.63
C ILE A 214 8.68 -1.48 -9.26
N ALA A 215 9.00 -2.61 -8.62
CA ALA A 215 9.56 -2.62 -7.27
C ALA A 215 11.09 -2.60 -7.26
N GLU A 216 11.68 -1.87 -6.32
CA GLU A 216 13.12 -1.88 -6.04
C GLU A 216 13.52 -3.06 -5.16
N LYS A 217 12.67 -3.37 -4.15
CA LYS A 217 12.85 -4.53 -3.28
C LYS A 217 11.61 -5.41 -3.28
N THR A 218 11.81 -6.69 -3.06
CA THR A 218 10.72 -7.68 -3.01
C THR A 218 10.91 -8.58 -1.80
N ALA A 219 9.84 -8.79 -1.03
CA ALA A 219 9.77 -9.74 0.06
C ALA A 219 8.89 -10.92 -0.34
N PHE A 220 9.42 -12.13 -0.21
CA PHE A 220 8.66 -13.36 -0.43
C PHE A 220 8.13 -13.90 0.89
N PHE A 221 6.81 -13.95 1.01
CA PHE A 221 6.07 -14.48 2.15
C PHE A 221 5.63 -15.93 1.90
N LEU A 222 5.81 -16.78 2.91
CA LEU A 222 5.32 -18.16 2.90
C LEU A 222 4.93 -18.59 4.31
N LEU A 223 3.70 -19.07 4.50
CA LEU A 223 3.17 -19.64 5.77
C LEU A 223 3.38 -18.72 6.99
N GLY A 224 3.23 -17.42 6.79
CA GLY A 224 3.36 -16.41 7.83
C GLY A 224 4.77 -15.88 8.07
N GLU A 225 5.77 -16.34 7.32
CA GLU A 225 7.17 -15.95 7.44
C GLU A 225 7.67 -15.18 6.22
N ILE A 226 8.69 -14.34 6.38
CA ILE A 226 9.47 -13.80 5.26
C ILE A 226 10.60 -14.79 4.97
N VAL A 227 10.52 -15.44 3.80
CA VAL A 227 11.52 -16.42 3.35
C VAL A 227 12.76 -15.73 2.82
N GLU A 228 12.56 -14.67 2.05
CA GLU A 228 13.63 -13.89 1.43
C GLU A 228 13.17 -12.44 1.21
N PHE A 229 14.10 -11.49 1.43
CA PHE A 229 13.91 -10.08 1.15
C PHE A 229 15.17 -9.48 0.57
N ASP A 230 15.12 -9.06 -0.69
CA ASP A 230 16.29 -8.52 -1.38
C ASP A 230 15.85 -7.54 -2.49
N ARG A 231 16.83 -7.00 -3.25
CA ARG A 231 16.59 -6.24 -4.46
C ARG A 231 15.78 -7.09 -5.45
N THR A 232 14.77 -6.50 -6.03
CA THR A 232 13.86 -7.20 -6.96
C THR A 232 14.62 -7.90 -8.09
N ALA A 233 15.59 -7.22 -8.70
CA ALA A 233 16.39 -7.82 -9.76
C ALA A 233 17.08 -9.13 -9.31
N LYS A 234 17.66 -9.16 -8.08
CA LYS A 234 18.30 -10.37 -7.54
C LYS A 234 17.27 -11.46 -7.25
N MET A 235 16.14 -11.10 -6.61
CA MET A 235 15.06 -12.03 -6.31
C MET A 235 14.57 -12.79 -7.55
N PHE A 236 14.46 -12.11 -8.69
CA PHE A 236 13.92 -12.71 -9.92
C PHE A 236 14.95 -13.36 -10.83
N THR A 237 16.25 -13.10 -10.63
CA THR A 237 17.31 -13.70 -11.46
C THR A 237 18.11 -14.80 -10.75
N SER A 238 18.40 -14.60 -9.47
CA SER A 238 19.25 -15.50 -8.66
C SER A 238 18.82 -15.45 -7.17
N PRO A 239 17.60 -15.91 -6.84
CA PRO A 239 17.17 -15.99 -5.44
C PRO A 239 18.09 -16.92 -4.64
N THR A 240 18.25 -16.59 -3.37
CA THR A 240 19.12 -17.33 -2.46
C THR A 240 18.43 -18.58 -1.88
N ASP A 241 17.13 -18.45 -1.59
CA ASP A 241 16.35 -19.55 -1.02
C ASP A 241 15.65 -20.36 -2.14
N LYS A 242 15.77 -21.68 -2.05
CA LYS A 242 15.16 -22.61 -3.01
C LYS A 242 13.63 -22.43 -3.10
N ARG A 243 12.97 -22.15 -1.98
CA ARG A 243 11.50 -21.92 -1.94
C ARG A 243 11.11 -20.71 -2.77
N THR A 244 11.94 -19.65 -2.72
CA THR A 244 11.76 -18.44 -3.56
C THR A 244 11.92 -18.79 -5.02
N TYR A 245 12.96 -19.55 -5.38
CA TYR A 245 13.20 -20.02 -6.75
C TYR A 245 12.03 -20.85 -7.28
N ASP A 246 11.57 -21.84 -6.50
CA ASP A 246 10.46 -22.71 -6.89
C ASP A 246 9.16 -21.93 -7.08
N TYR A 247 8.90 -20.93 -6.22
CA TYR A 247 7.74 -20.06 -6.34
C TYR A 247 7.79 -19.19 -7.61
N ILE A 248 8.91 -18.51 -7.87
CA ILE A 248 9.07 -17.61 -9.02
C ILE A 248 9.02 -18.37 -10.34
N THR A 249 9.54 -19.60 -10.37
CA THR A 249 9.57 -20.44 -11.59
C THR A 249 8.27 -21.24 -11.80
N GLY A 250 7.27 -21.07 -10.92
CA GLY A 250 6.00 -21.82 -11.02
C GLY A 250 6.11 -23.31 -10.69
N ARG A 251 7.17 -23.74 -10.02
CA ARG A 251 7.41 -25.12 -9.56
C ARG A 251 6.94 -25.38 -8.13
N PHE A 252 6.19 -24.40 -7.60
CA PHE A 252 5.68 -24.41 -6.25
C PHE A 252 4.35 -25.19 -6.22
N GLY A 253 4.36 -26.37 -5.61
CA GLY A 253 3.18 -27.26 -5.48
C GLY A 253 3.51 -28.47 -4.63
#